data_4e14445d6f034e70375786a92c83dabf
#
_entry.id   4e14445d6f034e70375786a92c83dabf
#
_cell.length_a   1.000
_cell.length_b   1.000
_cell.length_c   1.000
_cell.angle_alpha   90.00
_cell.angle_beta   90.00
_cell.angle_gamma   90.00
#
_symmetry.space_group_name_H-M   'P 1'
#
loop_
_entity.id
_entity.type
_entity.pdbx_description
1 polymer ?
#
loop_
_entity_poly.entity_id
_entity_poly.type
_entity_poly.pdbx_seq_one_letter_code
_entity_poly.pdbx_strand_id
1 'polypeptide(L)'
;MPFSLFDMILGAHDYVGTVSYGVSSAGTTITLNDRSESSAHADDQFNNGTIFFVQSTNASIEKQFRRITDYDASSGEYTFTTVSSAITAATQYAIATPEFNLALTERLANDALRSIGPLVYANRSITSSANQRVYTISTAISTAGSGTLGKYSKPFQIDIQGRTGSSADDPGWVELHGWHLEPATAGSGVRVVFPRYLPSGRDIRILYEDHHAYTSVSTAVIDERLHPELCILALVDKMYQYRNSRSRGAQDFDVQRWSDAKRQLAEARLRWPVYRQKRRPDILVIGDGGTDAGGNAPPWGALE
;
A
#
# COMPACT_ATOMS: atom_id res chain seq x y z
N MET A 1 -9.26 9.49 11.79
CA MET A 1 -8.30 9.89 10.74
C MET A 1 -7.89 8.64 9.96
N PRO A 2 -7.65 8.72 8.67
CA PRO A 2 -7.18 7.57 7.91
C PRO A 2 -5.79 7.13 8.41
N PHE A 3 -5.53 5.83 8.38
CA PHE A 3 -4.25 5.23 8.74
C PHE A 3 -3.21 5.53 7.67
N SER A 4 -2.07 6.08 8.07
CA SER A 4 -1.04 6.56 7.16
C SER A 4 0.28 5.79 7.29
N LEU A 5 1.20 6.02 6.36
CA LEU A 5 2.57 5.49 6.45
C LEU A 5 3.27 5.95 7.74
N PHE A 6 3.02 7.19 8.18
CA PHE A 6 3.50 7.72 9.46
C PHE A 6 3.04 6.85 10.63
N ASP A 7 1.73 6.58 10.71
CA ASP A 7 1.14 5.82 11.81
C ASP A 7 1.70 4.38 11.84
N MET A 8 1.90 3.77 10.67
CA MET A 8 2.49 2.44 10.53
C MET A 8 3.93 2.39 11.02
N ILE A 9 4.76 3.34 10.59
CA ILE A 9 6.19 3.37 10.92
C ILE A 9 6.37 3.69 12.41
N LEU A 10 5.70 4.72 12.92
CA LEU A 10 5.78 5.09 14.34
C LEU A 10 5.32 3.93 15.23
N GLY A 11 4.18 3.30 14.91
CA GLY A 11 3.68 2.17 15.67
C GLY A 11 4.61 0.96 15.66
N ALA A 12 5.33 0.72 14.57
CA ALA A 12 6.32 -0.36 14.51
C ALA A 12 7.57 -0.05 15.35
N HIS A 13 8.07 1.18 15.32
CA HIS A 13 9.17 1.62 16.18
C HIS A 13 8.82 1.56 17.66
N ASP A 14 7.59 1.93 18.02
CA ASP A 14 7.07 1.83 19.39
C ASP A 14 7.01 0.36 19.85
N TYR A 15 6.50 -0.53 19.02
CA TYR A 15 6.47 -1.97 19.31
C TYR A 15 7.87 -2.58 19.52
N VAL A 16 8.83 -2.19 18.68
CA VAL A 16 10.22 -2.68 18.75
C VAL A 16 10.98 -2.04 19.95
N GLY A 17 10.47 -0.92 20.50
CA GLY A 17 11.09 -0.20 21.60
C GLY A 17 12.31 0.62 21.17
N THR A 18 12.28 1.16 19.95
CA THR A 18 13.36 1.98 19.38
C THR A 18 13.02 3.47 19.32
N VAL A 19 11.92 3.88 19.93
CA VAL A 19 11.43 5.26 19.93
C VAL A 19 11.41 5.84 21.34
N SER A 20 11.72 7.13 21.46
CA SER A 20 11.52 7.95 22.66
C SER A 20 10.65 9.15 22.30
N TYR A 21 9.85 9.62 23.26
CA TYR A 21 8.92 10.74 23.07
C TYR A 21 9.37 11.96 23.84
N GLY A 22 9.15 13.14 23.27
CA GLY A 22 9.47 14.43 23.88
C GLY A 22 8.50 15.52 23.48
N VAL A 23 8.73 16.71 24.07
CA VAL A 23 7.94 17.91 23.80
C VAL A 23 8.89 19.07 23.54
N SER A 24 8.77 19.68 22.35
CA SER A 24 9.66 20.78 21.96
C SER A 24 9.47 22.01 22.84
N SER A 25 10.57 22.67 23.15
CA SER A 25 10.59 24.00 23.76
C SER A 25 10.57 25.13 22.73
N ALA A 26 11.15 24.91 21.56
CA ALA A 26 11.22 25.82 20.42
C ALA A 26 11.63 25.06 19.15
N GLY A 27 11.63 25.73 18.00
CA GLY A 27 12.20 25.19 16.79
C GLY A 27 12.06 26.11 15.59
N THR A 28 12.59 25.64 14.46
CA THR A 28 12.52 26.31 13.15
C THR A 28 11.98 25.31 12.12
N THR A 29 12.16 25.57 10.84
CA THR A 29 11.83 24.61 9.78
C THR A 29 12.85 23.47 9.64
N ILE A 30 14.00 23.56 10.30
CA ILE A 30 15.09 22.60 10.19
C ILE A 30 15.64 22.17 11.56
N THR A 31 15.19 22.78 12.65
CA THR A 31 15.64 22.43 14.01
C THR A 31 14.46 22.28 14.96
N LEU A 32 14.62 21.41 15.96
CA LEU A 32 13.76 21.29 17.13
C LEU A 32 14.66 21.31 18.37
N ASN A 33 14.29 22.14 19.33
CA ASN A 33 15.00 22.21 20.61
C ASN A 33 14.10 21.64 21.72
N ASP A 34 14.66 20.72 22.49
CA ASP A 34 14.05 20.21 23.72
C ASP A 34 15.05 20.36 24.86
N ARG A 35 14.84 21.37 25.67
CA ARG A 35 15.72 21.67 26.79
C ARG A 35 15.76 20.55 27.86
N SER A 36 14.75 19.72 27.92
CA SER A 36 14.73 18.57 28.84
C SER A 36 15.72 17.48 28.44
N GLU A 37 16.07 17.42 27.15
CA GLU A 37 17.05 16.48 26.59
C GLU A 37 18.49 17.01 26.63
N SER A 38 18.69 18.26 27.07
CA SER A 38 20.03 18.83 27.22
C SER A 38 20.87 18.00 28.20
N SER A 39 22.02 17.51 27.72
CA SER A 39 22.96 16.65 28.46
C SER A 39 22.39 15.29 28.86
N ALA A 40 21.22 14.89 28.41
CA ALA A 40 20.63 13.58 28.69
C ALA A 40 21.25 12.47 27.83
N HIS A 41 21.79 12.81 26.68
CA HIS A 41 22.32 11.88 25.69
C HIS A 41 23.73 12.29 25.24
N ALA A 42 24.44 11.37 24.58
CA ALA A 42 25.73 11.71 23.96
C ALA A 42 25.52 12.55 22.71
N ASP A 43 26.49 13.43 22.44
CA ASP A 43 26.52 14.20 21.20
C ASP A 43 26.49 13.25 19.98
N ASP A 44 25.82 13.67 18.93
CA ASP A 44 25.63 12.86 17.70
C ASP A 44 24.87 11.53 17.88
N GLN A 45 24.34 11.22 19.06
CA GLN A 45 23.70 9.92 19.35
C GLN A 45 22.54 9.61 18.40
N PHE A 46 21.81 10.62 17.96
CA PHE A 46 20.62 10.45 17.09
C PHE A 46 20.89 10.73 15.61
N ASN A 47 22.13 11.00 15.24
CA ASN A 47 22.51 11.26 13.86
C ASN A 47 22.13 10.06 12.97
N ASN A 48 21.45 10.35 11.85
CA ASN A 48 20.81 9.38 10.96
C ASN A 48 19.56 8.68 11.53
N GLY A 49 19.12 9.01 12.72
CA GLY A 49 17.81 8.62 13.24
C GLY A 49 16.65 9.30 12.50
N THR A 50 15.46 9.06 13.00
CA THR A 50 14.22 9.64 12.43
C THR A 50 13.48 10.41 13.50
N ILE A 51 13.10 11.67 13.20
CA ILE A 51 12.18 12.45 14.03
C ILE A 51 10.78 12.39 13.44
N PHE A 52 9.79 12.19 14.29
CA PHE A 52 8.36 12.12 13.99
C PHE A 52 7.65 13.28 14.68
N PHE A 53 6.85 14.04 13.96
CA PHE A 53 6.01 15.10 14.53
C PHE A 53 4.62 14.55 14.80
N VAL A 54 4.34 14.21 16.06
CA VAL A 54 3.14 13.49 16.46
C VAL A 54 1.93 14.40 16.55
N GLN A 55 2.11 15.55 17.26
CA GLN A 55 1.06 16.52 17.44
C GLN A 55 1.67 17.92 17.51
N SER A 56 1.03 18.88 16.85
CA SER A 56 1.47 20.28 16.85
C SER A 56 0.28 21.23 16.78
N THR A 57 0.47 22.45 17.29
CA THR A 57 -0.48 23.56 17.03
C THR A 57 -0.50 23.95 15.56
N ASN A 58 0.53 23.58 14.80
CA ASN A 58 0.60 23.76 13.36
C ASN A 58 0.33 22.43 12.65
N ALA A 59 -0.92 22.25 12.21
CA ALA A 59 -1.37 21.02 11.55
C ALA A 59 -0.55 20.63 10.28
N SER A 60 0.17 21.61 9.68
CA SER A 60 0.95 21.33 8.46
C SER A 60 2.20 20.49 8.72
N ILE A 61 2.66 20.39 9.98
CA ILE A 61 3.81 19.56 10.35
C ILE A 61 3.40 18.23 10.99
N GLU A 62 2.15 18.10 11.42
CA GLU A 62 1.65 16.86 12.00
C GLU A 62 1.78 15.70 11.02
N LYS A 63 2.12 14.54 11.58
CA LYS A 63 2.32 13.30 10.78
C LYS A 63 3.41 13.40 9.72
N GLN A 64 4.34 14.34 9.87
CA GLN A 64 5.57 14.33 9.10
C GLN A 64 6.66 13.57 9.86
N PHE A 65 7.55 12.95 9.13
CA PHE A 65 8.80 12.42 9.65
C PHE A 65 9.98 12.94 8.84
N ARG A 66 11.13 13.11 9.48
CA ARG A 66 12.36 13.60 8.85
C ARG A 66 13.56 12.84 9.37
N ARG A 67 14.60 12.78 8.53
CA ARG A 67 15.90 12.26 8.96
C ARG A 67 16.59 13.31 9.81
N ILE A 68 17.12 12.90 10.96
CA ILE A 68 18.00 13.70 11.82
C ILE A 68 19.37 13.73 11.16
N THR A 69 19.91 14.92 10.95
CA THR A 69 21.22 15.16 10.35
C THR A 69 22.27 15.45 11.43
N ASP A 70 21.84 16.02 12.55
CA ASP A 70 22.71 16.37 13.65
C ASP A 70 21.94 16.44 14.97
N TYR A 71 22.63 16.15 16.10
CA TYR A 71 22.12 16.29 17.45
C TYR A 71 23.19 16.90 18.34
N ASP A 72 22.91 18.08 18.88
CA ASP A 72 23.74 18.77 19.86
C ASP A 72 23.26 18.49 21.29
N ALA A 73 24.00 17.67 22.00
CA ALA A 73 23.68 17.30 23.38
C ALA A 73 23.74 18.48 24.36
N SER A 74 24.53 19.53 24.07
CA SER A 74 24.67 20.68 24.97
C SER A 74 23.41 21.54 25.03
N SER A 75 22.70 21.65 23.93
CA SER A 75 21.47 22.45 23.78
C SER A 75 20.19 21.60 23.75
N GLY A 76 20.30 20.28 23.54
CA GLY A 76 19.17 19.40 23.24
C GLY A 76 18.52 19.75 21.89
N GLU A 77 19.33 20.17 20.89
CA GLU A 77 18.85 20.56 19.57
C GLU A 77 19.02 19.41 18.57
N TYR A 78 17.95 19.13 17.86
CA TYR A 78 17.90 18.20 16.73
C TYR A 78 17.83 18.97 15.44
N THR A 79 18.78 18.77 14.55
CA THR A 79 18.78 19.30 13.18
C THR A 79 18.31 18.21 12.23
N PHE A 80 17.42 18.54 11.28
CA PHE A 80 16.81 17.58 10.36
C PHE A 80 16.52 18.24 9.00
N THR A 81 16.14 17.40 8.02
CA THR A 81 15.71 17.89 6.71
C THR A 81 14.44 18.72 6.81
N THR A 82 14.33 19.79 6.03
CA THR A 82 13.29 20.83 6.11
C THR A 82 11.87 20.27 6.20
N VAL A 83 11.08 20.79 7.13
CA VAL A 83 9.63 20.60 7.22
C VAL A 83 8.89 21.77 6.56
N SER A 84 7.59 21.60 6.31
CA SER A 84 6.76 22.57 5.60
C SER A 84 6.56 23.91 6.34
N SER A 85 6.73 23.93 7.66
CA SER A 85 6.51 25.10 8.52
C SER A 85 7.39 25.02 9.76
N ALA A 86 7.58 26.16 10.43
CA ALA A 86 8.36 26.23 11.66
C ALA A 86 7.69 25.42 12.79
N ILE A 87 8.54 24.76 13.57
CA ILE A 87 8.14 24.01 14.76
C ILE A 87 7.87 25.01 15.89
N THR A 88 6.75 24.82 16.53
CA THR A 88 6.33 25.65 17.67
C THR A 88 6.66 24.97 19.00
N ALA A 89 6.76 25.73 20.08
CA ALA A 89 6.78 25.18 21.41
C ALA A 89 5.56 24.27 21.65
N ALA A 90 5.73 23.28 22.53
CA ALA A 90 4.71 22.25 22.84
C ALA A 90 4.35 21.31 21.67
N THR A 91 5.14 21.27 20.58
CA THR A 91 5.03 20.22 19.59
C THR A 91 5.47 18.90 20.19
N GLN A 92 4.58 17.90 20.20
CA GLN A 92 4.91 16.54 20.60
C GLN A 92 5.64 15.85 19.45
N TYR A 93 6.77 15.24 19.79
CA TYR A 93 7.59 14.54 18.81
C TYR A 93 8.03 13.17 19.34
N ALA A 94 8.51 12.32 18.45
CA ALA A 94 9.15 11.06 18.80
C ALA A 94 10.43 10.92 18.00
N ILE A 95 11.43 10.25 18.56
CA ILE A 95 12.72 10.01 17.93
C ILE A 95 13.00 8.54 17.89
N ALA A 96 13.22 8.03 16.67
CA ALA A 96 13.72 6.67 16.47
C ALA A 96 15.25 6.69 16.36
N THR A 97 15.86 5.70 16.99
CA THR A 97 17.31 5.50 16.94
C THR A 97 17.83 5.24 15.53
N PRO A 98 19.11 5.52 15.23
CA PRO A 98 19.68 5.33 13.89
C PRO A 98 19.77 3.88 13.42
N GLU A 99 19.50 2.91 14.28
CA GLU A 99 19.47 1.48 13.93
C GLU A 99 18.57 1.22 12.73
N PHE A 100 17.41 1.85 12.70
CA PHE A 100 16.47 1.84 11.58
C PHE A 100 16.35 3.25 11.03
N ASN A 101 17.29 3.66 10.18
CA ASN A 101 17.21 4.97 9.56
C ASN A 101 15.97 5.08 8.64
N LEU A 102 15.55 6.33 8.37
CA LEU A 102 14.32 6.61 7.63
C LEU A 102 14.21 5.86 6.30
N ALA A 103 15.25 5.91 5.46
CA ALA A 103 15.24 5.26 4.14
C ALA A 103 15.10 3.72 4.24
N LEU A 104 15.73 3.12 5.24
CA LEU A 104 15.59 1.69 5.52
C LEU A 104 14.17 1.37 5.97
N THR A 105 13.63 2.15 6.92
CA THR A 105 12.30 1.91 7.46
C THR A 105 11.21 2.07 6.39
N GLU A 106 11.30 3.08 5.53
CA GLU A 106 10.40 3.24 4.37
C GLU A 106 10.45 2.03 3.43
N ARG A 107 11.66 1.52 3.14
CA ARG A 107 11.81 0.31 2.33
C ARG A 107 11.16 -0.89 3.00
N LEU A 108 11.44 -1.12 4.30
CA LEU A 108 10.86 -2.23 5.05
C LEU A 108 9.35 -2.12 5.16
N ALA A 109 8.80 -0.90 5.30
CA ALA A 109 7.36 -0.67 5.32
C ALA A 109 6.70 -1.05 3.99
N ASN A 110 7.29 -0.66 2.88
CA ASN A 110 6.79 -1.04 1.55
C ASN A 110 6.91 -2.56 1.30
N ASP A 111 8.00 -3.18 1.74
CA ASP A 111 8.18 -4.63 1.66
C ASP A 111 7.16 -5.37 2.56
N ALA A 112 6.84 -4.81 3.73
CA ALA A 112 5.82 -5.32 4.63
C ALA A 112 4.42 -5.27 3.99
N LEU A 113 4.02 -4.11 3.44
CA LEU A 113 2.74 -3.94 2.75
C LEU A 113 2.59 -4.94 1.58
N ARG A 114 3.64 -5.13 0.81
CA ARG A 114 3.64 -6.14 -0.28
C ARG A 114 3.54 -7.57 0.24
N SER A 115 4.12 -7.88 1.41
CA SER A 115 4.09 -9.21 2.01
C SER A 115 2.73 -9.62 2.58
N ILE A 116 1.85 -8.66 2.85
CA ILE A 116 0.47 -8.93 3.28
C ILE A 116 -0.31 -9.62 2.15
N GLY A 117 -0.02 -9.26 0.91
CA GLY A 117 -0.57 -9.88 -0.29
C GLY A 117 -1.24 -8.88 -1.23
N PRO A 118 -1.67 -9.35 -2.40
CA PRO A 118 -2.33 -8.51 -3.37
C PRO A 118 -3.74 -8.12 -2.89
N LEU A 119 -4.14 -6.90 -3.26
CA LEU A 119 -5.47 -6.35 -3.09
C LEU A 119 -6.24 -6.41 -4.40
N VAL A 120 -7.56 -6.52 -4.32
CA VAL A 120 -8.43 -6.49 -5.51
C VAL A 120 -8.79 -5.04 -5.83
N TYR A 121 -8.48 -4.61 -7.03
CA TYR A 121 -8.82 -3.29 -7.56
C TYR A 121 -9.79 -3.40 -8.73
N ALA A 122 -10.53 -2.32 -8.99
CA ALA A 122 -11.45 -2.21 -10.12
C ALA A 122 -11.04 -1.01 -10.99
N ASN A 123 -10.74 -1.26 -12.27
CA ASN A 123 -10.60 -0.20 -13.27
C ASN A 123 -11.90 -0.05 -14.02
N ARG A 124 -12.45 1.17 -14.12
CA ARG A 124 -13.68 1.54 -14.81
C ARG A 124 -13.44 2.65 -15.84
N SER A 125 -12.22 2.82 -16.33
CA SER A 125 -11.85 3.92 -17.22
C SER A 125 -12.20 3.68 -18.69
N ILE A 126 -12.76 2.53 -19.02
CA ILE A 126 -13.02 2.13 -20.40
C ILE A 126 -14.52 2.10 -20.62
N THR A 127 -14.96 2.78 -21.67
CA THR A 127 -16.32 2.68 -22.19
C THR A 127 -16.30 1.96 -23.54
N SER A 128 -17.22 1.04 -23.74
CA SER A 128 -17.30 0.25 -24.98
C SER A 128 -17.73 1.10 -26.16
N SER A 129 -17.16 0.81 -27.33
CA SER A 129 -17.46 1.49 -28.58
C SER A 129 -18.01 0.51 -29.62
N ALA A 130 -18.89 0.98 -30.50
CA ALA A 130 -19.42 0.17 -31.59
C ALA A 130 -18.28 -0.37 -32.47
N ASN A 131 -18.40 -1.63 -32.89
CA ASN A 131 -17.44 -2.30 -33.78
C ASN A 131 -15.99 -2.36 -33.26
N GLN A 132 -15.78 -2.24 -31.95
CA GLN A 132 -14.49 -2.36 -31.33
C GLN A 132 -14.43 -3.63 -30.46
N ARG A 133 -13.36 -4.42 -30.63
CA ARG A 133 -13.06 -5.63 -29.83
C ARG A 133 -11.78 -5.51 -29.03
N VAL A 134 -10.94 -4.52 -29.32
CA VAL A 134 -9.63 -4.34 -28.73
C VAL A 134 -9.60 -3.02 -27.98
N TYR A 135 -9.36 -3.08 -26.69
CA TYR A 135 -9.30 -1.90 -25.82
C TYR A 135 -7.92 -1.82 -25.19
N THR A 136 -7.27 -0.67 -25.33
CA THR A 136 -5.98 -0.42 -24.68
C THR A 136 -6.21 0.10 -23.26
N ILE A 137 -5.61 -0.57 -22.31
CA ILE A 137 -5.59 -0.15 -20.92
C ILE A 137 -4.27 0.57 -20.69
N SER A 138 -4.33 1.83 -20.30
CA SER A 138 -3.13 2.57 -19.94
C SER A 138 -2.53 1.96 -18.67
N THR A 139 -1.23 1.60 -18.76
CA THR A 139 -0.44 1.14 -17.63
C THR A 139 0.36 2.29 -17.03
N ALA A 140 -0.25 3.46 -16.86
CA ALA A 140 0.40 4.49 -16.06
C ALA A 140 0.70 3.90 -14.67
N ILE A 141 1.92 4.08 -14.19
CA ILE A 141 2.33 3.60 -12.86
C ILE A 141 1.35 4.16 -11.84
N SER A 142 0.53 3.29 -11.30
CA SER A 142 -0.51 3.67 -10.37
C SER A 142 0.10 4.07 -9.02
N THR A 143 -0.20 5.25 -8.58
CA THR A 143 -0.29 5.54 -7.15
C THR A 143 -1.45 4.73 -6.57
N ALA A 144 -1.27 4.12 -5.39
CA ALA A 144 -2.27 3.28 -4.74
C ALA A 144 -3.67 3.91 -4.81
N GLY A 145 -4.65 3.13 -5.25
CA GLY A 145 -6.05 3.57 -5.32
C GLY A 145 -6.49 4.28 -6.60
N SER A 146 -5.62 4.52 -7.58
CA SER A 146 -6.00 5.25 -8.81
C SER A 146 -6.74 4.40 -9.87
N GLY A 147 -6.95 3.12 -9.62
CA GLY A 147 -7.66 2.24 -10.56
C GLY A 147 -6.94 1.97 -11.88
N THR A 148 -5.66 2.29 -11.98
CA THR A 148 -4.84 2.09 -13.18
C THR A 148 -4.12 0.75 -13.10
N LEU A 149 -4.26 -0.09 -14.13
CA LEU A 149 -3.55 -1.36 -14.21
C LEU A 149 -2.05 -1.12 -14.33
N GLY A 150 -1.28 -1.60 -13.36
CA GLY A 150 0.17 -1.62 -13.41
C GLY A 150 0.68 -2.69 -14.38
N LYS A 151 1.98 -2.61 -14.76
CA LYS A 151 2.64 -3.58 -15.62
C LYS A 151 2.52 -5.03 -15.13
N TYR A 152 2.38 -5.22 -13.82
CA TYR A 152 2.35 -6.53 -13.16
C TYR A 152 0.96 -6.89 -12.61
N SER A 153 -0.03 -6.03 -12.82
CA SER A 153 -1.42 -6.31 -12.44
C SER A 153 -1.93 -7.55 -13.17
N LYS A 154 -2.68 -8.37 -12.46
CA LYS A 154 -3.24 -9.60 -12.99
C LYS A 154 -4.76 -9.47 -13.07
N PRO A 155 -5.33 -9.06 -14.21
CA PRO A 155 -6.76 -9.12 -14.43
C PRO A 155 -7.25 -10.56 -14.30
N PHE A 156 -8.36 -10.75 -13.60
CA PHE A 156 -8.97 -12.06 -13.42
C PHE A 156 -10.44 -12.09 -13.79
N GLN A 157 -11.08 -10.92 -13.87
CA GLN A 157 -12.48 -10.80 -14.27
C GLN A 157 -12.67 -9.47 -15.01
N ILE A 158 -13.48 -9.51 -16.05
CA ILE A 158 -13.91 -8.33 -16.79
C ILE A 158 -15.42 -8.37 -16.90
N ASP A 159 -16.07 -7.28 -16.52
CA ASP A 159 -17.51 -7.13 -16.57
C ASP A 159 -17.88 -5.96 -17.48
N ILE A 160 -19.05 -6.02 -18.06
CA ILE A 160 -19.67 -4.91 -18.79
C ILE A 160 -20.96 -4.48 -18.07
N GLN A 161 -21.26 -3.21 -18.12
CA GLN A 161 -22.52 -2.68 -17.61
C GLN A 161 -23.71 -3.27 -18.37
N GLY A 162 -24.66 -3.87 -17.66
CA GLY A 162 -25.78 -4.56 -18.25
C GLY A 162 -26.82 -3.62 -18.89
N ARG A 163 -26.98 -2.39 -18.33
CA ARG A 163 -27.93 -1.37 -18.82
C ARG A 163 -27.26 -0.01 -18.92
N THR A 164 -27.52 0.73 -20.00
CA THR A 164 -27.16 2.14 -20.12
C THR A 164 -28.06 2.98 -19.20
N GLY A 165 -27.48 3.89 -18.42
CA GLY A 165 -28.25 4.80 -17.56
C GLY A 165 -28.74 4.21 -16.25
N SER A 166 -28.26 3.02 -15.83
CA SER A 166 -28.48 2.53 -14.48
C SER A 166 -27.73 3.41 -13.45
N SER A 167 -28.29 3.52 -12.23
CA SER A 167 -27.64 4.30 -11.17
C SER A 167 -26.22 3.78 -10.89
N ALA A 168 -25.34 4.66 -10.44
CA ALA A 168 -23.94 4.31 -10.12
C ALA A 168 -23.83 3.19 -9.06
N ASP A 169 -24.89 2.98 -8.27
CA ASP A 169 -24.89 2.05 -7.15
C ASP A 169 -25.19 0.60 -7.55
N ASP A 170 -25.97 0.38 -8.61
CA ASP A 170 -26.20 -0.97 -9.17
C ASP A 170 -26.34 -0.94 -10.70
N PRO A 171 -25.21 -0.94 -11.41
CA PRO A 171 -25.19 -0.93 -12.86
C PRO A 171 -25.53 -2.28 -13.51
N GLY A 172 -25.84 -3.33 -12.74
CA GLY A 172 -26.13 -4.66 -13.26
C GLY A 172 -24.95 -5.22 -14.06
N TRP A 173 -23.80 -5.41 -13.43
CA TRP A 173 -22.60 -5.92 -14.09
C TRP A 173 -22.77 -7.35 -14.62
N VAL A 174 -22.39 -7.55 -15.88
CA VAL A 174 -22.39 -8.86 -16.55
C VAL A 174 -20.96 -9.26 -16.84
N GLU A 175 -20.56 -10.45 -16.36
CA GLU A 175 -19.21 -10.98 -16.60
C GLU A 175 -19.00 -11.35 -18.07
N LEU A 176 -17.89 -10.89 -18.63
CA LEU A 176 -17.46 -11.21 -19.99
C LEU A 176 -16.47 -12.38 -19.96
N HIS A 177 -16.69 -13.36 -20.83
CA HIS A 177 -15.84 -14.54 -20.96
C HIS A 177 -15.10 -14.56 -22.30
N GLY A 178 -14.02 -15.36 -22.36
CA GLY A 178 -13.25 -15.60 -23.58
C GLY A 178 -12.35 -14.44 -24.02
N TRP A 179 -12.15 -13.44 -23.17
CA TRP A 179 -11.17 -12.38 -23.40
C TRP A 179 -9.74 -12.86 -23.13
N HIS A 180 -8.78 -12.21 -23.77
CA HIS A 180 -7.36 -12.44 -23.48
C HIS A 180 -6.60 -11.11 -23.50
N LEU A 181 -5.38 -11.15 -22.96
CA LEU A 181 -4.51 -9.99 -22.88
C LEU A 181 -3.43 -10.09 -23.95
N GLU A 182 -3.17 -8.96 -24.63
CA GLU A 182 -2.05 -8.79 -25.54
C GLU A 182 -1.18 -7.61 -25.12
N PRO A 183 0.15 -7.66 -25.35
CA PRO A 183 0.99 -6.48 -25.19
C PRO A 183 0.56 -5.38 -26.16
N ALA A 184 0.57 -4.12 -25.71
CA ALA A 184 0.31 -3.00 -26.60
C ALA A 184 1.43 -2.85 -27.63
N THR A 185 1.09 -2.54 -28.87
CA THR A 185 2.03 -2.48 -30.00
C THR A 185 2.98 -1.29 -29.92
N ALA A 186 2.61 -0.23 -29.20
CA ALA A 186 3.44 0.95 -28.99
C ALA A 186 3.27 1.46 -27.55
N GLY A 187 4.41 1.61 -26.87
CA GLY A 187 4.45 2.21 -25.53
C GLY A 187 4.06 1.28 -24.38
N SER A 188 3.73 1.87 -23.26
CA SER A 188 3.30 1.18 -22.05
C SER A 188 1.81 0.91 -22.10
N GLY A 189 1.41 -0.36 -22.14
CA GLY A 189 0.00 -0.71 -22.07
C GLY A 189 -0.24 -2.20 -22.26
N VAL A 190 -1.42 -2.62 -21.83
CA VAL A 190 -1.97 -3.95 -22.07
C VAL A 190 -3.23 -3.77 -22.88
N ARG A 191 -3.44 -4.61 -23.88
CA ARG A 191 -4.67 -4.64 -24.65
C ARG A 191 -5.53 -5.81 -24.20
N VAL A 192 -6.81 -5.53 -23.99
CA VAL A 192 -7.83 -6.57 -23.80
C VAL A 192 -8.51 -6.81 -25.13
N VAL A 193 -8.53 -8.05 -25.56
CA VAL A 193 -9.17 -8.48 -26.79
C VAL A 193 -10.40 -9.32 -26.43
N PHE A 194 -11.56 -8.92 -26.95
CA PHE A 194 -12.80 -9.66 -26.75
C PHE A 194 -13.12 -10.51 -27.98
N PRO A 195 -13.72 -11.70 -27.79
CA PRO A 195 -14.09 -12.57 -28.91
C PRO A 195 -15.21 -11.98 -29.78
N ARG A 196 -16.01 -11.08 -29.23
CA ARG A 196 -17.16 -10.44 -29.88
C ARG A 196 -17.10 -8.93 -29.74
N TYR A 197 -17.83 -8.22 -30.58
CA TYR A 197 -18.09 -6.79 -30.43
C TYR A 197 -18.99 -6.57 -29.21
N LEU A 198 -18.66 -5.55 -28.43
CA LEU A 198 -19.43 -5.18 -27.25
C LEU A 198 -20.52 -4.15 -27.63
N PRO A 199 -21.64 -4.14 -26.92
CA PRO A 199 -22.64 -3.06 -27.05
C PRO A 199 -21.99 -1.71 -26.77
N SER A 200 -22.27 -0.71 -27.60
CA SER A 200 -21.68 0.63 -27.48
C SER A 200 -22.21 1.42 -26.27
N GLY A 201 -21.35 2.27 -25.71
CA GLY A 201 -21.72 3.23 -24.64
C GLY A 201 -21.88 2.61 -23.27
N ARG A 202 -21.31 1.44 -23.02
CA ARG A 202 -21.35 0.77 -21.70
C ARG A 202 -19.98 0.77 -21.05
N ASP A 203 -19.95 0.97 -19.76
CA ASP A 203 -18.71 0.91 -18.99
C ASP A 203 -18.22 -0.53 -18.85
N ILE A 204 -16.89 -0.68 -18.95
CA ILE A 204 -16.19 -1.93 -18.75
C ILE A 204 -15.46 -1.84 -17.40
N ARG A 205 -15.72 -2.81 -16.52
CA ARG A 205 -15.04 -2.95 -15.25
C ARG A 205 -14.05 -4.09 -15.34
N ILE A 206 -12.78 -3.79 -15.10
CA ILE A 206 -11.70 -4.77 -15.05
C ILE A 206 -11.31 -4.96 -13.59
N LEU A 207 -11.53 -6.15 -13.06
CA LEU A 207 -11.07 -6.55 -11.73
C LEU A 207 -9.70 -7.19 -11.84
N TYR A 208 -8.75 -6.72 -11.04
CA TYR A 208 -7.37 -7.20 -11.07
C TYR A 208 -6.77 -7.22 -9.66
N GLU A 209 -5.78 -8.08 -9.48
CA GLU A 209 -4.99 -8.14 -8.26
C GLU A 209 -3.71 -7.32 -8.46
N ASP A 210 -3.39 -6.48 -7.49
CA ASP A 210 -2.12 -5.76 -7.43
C ASP A 210 -1.68 -5.56 -5.97
N HIS A 211 -0.39 -5.35 -5.78
CA HIS A 211 0.13 -5.02 -4.46
C HIS A 211 -0.10 -3.54 -4.13
N HIS A 212 -0.05 -3.22 -2.83
CA HIS A 212 -0.06 -1.84 -2.40
C HIS A 212 1.07 -1.06 -3.10
N ALA A 213 0.76 0.13 -3.63
CA ALA A 213 1.74 0.95 -4.32
C ALA A 213 2.86 1.38 -3.36
N TYR A 214 4.07 1.53 -3.93
CA TYR A 214 5.19 2.09 -3.17
C TYR A 214 4.89 3.52 -2.76
N THR A 215 5.15 3.85 -1.50
CA THR A 215 5.00 5.20 -0.97
C THR A 215 6.18 5.58 -0.05
N SER A 216 6.62 6.83 -0.16
CA SER A 216 7.62 7.46 0.70
C SER A 216 7.09 8.75 1.36
N VAL A 217 5.83 9.08 1.11
CA VAL A 217 5.19 10.25 1.69
C VAL A 217 4.61 9.89 3.04
N SER A 218 5.01 10.58 4.10
CA SER A 218 4.60 10.29 5.48
C SER A 218 3.08 10.29 5.69
N THR A 219 2.38 11.21 5.02
CA THR A 219 0.93 11.35 5.10
C THR A 219 0.17 10.47 4.09
N ALA A 220 0.88 9.66 3.29
CA ALA A 220 0.22 8.75 2.36
C ALA A 220 -0.67 7.77 3.11
N VAL A 221 -1.93 7.74 2.71
CA VAL A 221 -2.94 6.84 3.29
C VAL A 221 -2.67 5.42 2.82
N ILE A 222 -2.62 4.49 3.77
CA ILE A 222 -2.59 3.06 3.49
C ILE A 222 -4.02 2.62 3.15
N ASP A 223 -4.15 1.71 2.20
CA ASP A 223 -5.45 1.21 1.75
C ASP A 223 -6.30 0.73 2.94
N GLU A 224 -7.53 1.26 3.06
CA GLU A 224 -8.43 1.00 4.19
C GLU A 224 -8.82 -0.48 4.35
N ARG A 225 -8.63 -1.29 3.32
CA ARG A 225 -8.83 -2.75 3.37
C ARG A 225 -7.74 -3.48 4.15
N LEU A 226 -6.63 -2.79 4.46
CA LEU A 226 -5.56 -3.30 5.30
C LEU A 226 -5.75 -2.78 6.73
N HIS A 227 -5.99 -3.71 7.66
CA HIS A 227 -6.16 -3.33 9.06
C HIS A 227 -4.83 -2.78 9.63
N PRO A 228 -4.83 -1.67 10.41
CA PRO A 228 -3.63 -1.06 10.98
C PRO A 228 -2.73 -2.03 11.75
N GLU A 229 -3.31 -2.86 12.61
CA GLU A 229 -2.58 -3.88 13.39
C GLU A 229 -1.80 -4.83 12.48
N LEU A 230 -2.42 -5.29 11.38
CA LEU A 230 -1.78 -6.18 10.42
C LEU A 230 -0.57 -5.51 9.73
N CYS A 231 -0.71 -4.22 9.37
CA CYS A 231 0.36 -3.45 8.73
C CYS A 231 1.54 -3.22 9.69
N ILE A 232 1.26 -2.82 10.93
CA ILE A 232 2.28 -2.59 11.95
C ILE A 232 3.04 -3.90 12.24
N LEU A 233 2.36 -5.00 12.51
CA LEU A 233 2.99 -6.29 12.81
C LEU A 233 3.77 -6.84 11.61
N ALA A 234 3.31 -6.61 10.38
CA ALA A 234 4.07 -6.98 9.19
C ALA A 234 5.38 -6.19 9.06
N LEU A 235 5.38 -4.90 9.42
CA LEU A 235 6.60 -4.08 9.47
C LEU A 235 7.52 -4.53 10.60
N VAL A 236 7.00 -4.80 11.79
CA VAL A 236 7.75 -5.33 12.94
C VAL A 236 8.48 -6.64 12.59
N ASP A 237 7.80 -7.56 11.88
CA ASP A 237 8.44 -8.80 11.39
C ASP A 237 9.63 -8.48 10.47
N LYS A 238 9.49 -7.52 9.56
CA LYS A 238 10.58 -7.08 8.66
C LYS A 238 11.73 -6.41 9.42
N MET A 239 11.44 -5.61 10.45
CA MET A 239 12.45 -4.96 11.28
C MET A 239 13.26 -6.00 12.06
N TYR A 240 12.62 -6.97 12.70
CA TYR A 240 13.32 -8.06 13.37
C TYR A 240 14.11 -8.96 12.40
N GLN A 241 13.54 -9.25 11.24
CA GLN A 241 14.25 -10.00 10.18
C GLN A 241 15.54 -9.28 9.77
N TYR A 242 15.48 -7.96 9.60
CA TYR A 242 16.63 -7.13 9.24
C TYR A 242 17.66 -7.14 10.38
N ARG A 243 17.26 -6.91 11.63
CA ARG A 243 18.13 -6.92 12.82
C ARG A 243 18.86 -8.26 12.94
N ASN A 244 18.14 -9.36 12.85
CA ASN A 244 18.71 -10.71 12.96
C ASN A 244 19.65 -11.06 11.81
N SER A 245 19.41 -10.54 10.61
CA SER A 245 20.31 -10.78 9.47
C SER A 245 21.68 -10.07 9.61
N ARG A 246 21.76 -9.02 10.43
CA ARG A 246 22.99 -8.25 10.65
C ARG A 246 23.77 -8.65 11.91
N SER A 247 23.08 -9.11 12.93
CA SER A 247 23.72 -9.55 14.16
C SER A 247 24.35 -10.93 13.95
N ARG A 248 25.69 -11.01 14.02
CA ARG A 248 26.45 -12.27 14.03
C ARG A 248 26.30 -13.03 15.39
N GLY A 249 25.15 -13.07 15.93
CA GLY A 249 24.79 -13.64 17.23
C GLY A 249 23.54 -12.93 17.68
N ALA A 250 22.38 -13.37 17.17
CA ALA A 250 21.11 -12.88 17.68
C ALA A 250 21.10 -13.14 19.20
N GLN A 251 20.88 -12.09 19.99
CA GLN A 251 20.65 -12.28 21.41
C GLN A 251 19.36 -13.10 21.56
N ASP A 252 19.33 -14.07 22.45
CA ASP A 252 18.16 -14.92 22.69
C ASP A 252 16.87 -14.13 22.90
N PHE A 253 16.97 -12.94 23.46
CA PHE A 253 15.89 -12.02 23.68
C PHE A 253 15.26 -11.48 22.37
N ASP A 254 16.06 -11.15 21.37
CA ASP A 254 15.57 -10.68 20.07
C ASP A 254 14.89 -11.82 19.29
N VAL A 255 15.39 -13.04 19.44
CA VAL A 255 14.79 -14.24 18.83
C VAL A 255 13.40 -14.51 19.42
N GLN A 256 13.27 -14.39 20.75
CA GLN A 256 11.97 -14.57 21.40
C GLN A 256 10.96 -13.51 20.99
N ARG A 257 11.34 -12.23 21.01
CA ARG A 257 10.48 -11.12 20.56
C ARG A 257 10.06 -11.27 19.11
N TRP A 258 10.96 -11.69 18.24
CA TRP A 258 10.63 -11.99 16.86
C TRP A 258 9.66 -13.15 16.73
N SER A 259 9.84 -14.22 17.49
CA SER A 259 8.91 -15.35 17.52
C SER A 259 7.51 -14.92 17.95
N ASP A 260 7.41 -14.09 18.99
CA ASP A 260 6.14 -13.53 19.46
C ASP A 260 5.50 -12.61 18.42
N ALA A 261 6.27 -11.75 17.78
CA ALA A 261 5.77 -10.89 16.70
C ALA A 261 5.24 -11.72 15.49
N LYS A 262 5.92 -12.79 15.12
CA LYS A 262 5.44 -13.72 14.06
C LYS A 262 4.14 -14.40 14.45
N ARG A 263 4.02 -14.84 15.71
CA ARG A 263 2.77 -15.44 16.20
C ARG A 263 1.63 -14.43 16.15
N GLN A 264 1.84 -13.21 16.65
CA GLN A 264 0.84 -12.15 16.59
C GLN A 264 0.48 -11.76 15.15
N LEU A 265 1.45 -11.72 14.24
CA LEU A 265 1.19 -11.48 12.82
C LEU A 265 0.33 -12.60 12.20
N ALA A 266 0.59 -13.87 12.57
CA ALA A 266 -0.22 -14.98 12.11
C ALA A 266 -1.66 -14.90 12.64
N GLU A 267 -1.84 -14.55 13.91
CA GLU A 267 -3.15 -14.32 14.52
C GLU A 267 -3.88 -13.13 13.89
N ALA A 268 -3.16 -12.01 13.64
CA ALA A 268 -3.73 -10.84 12.96
C ALA A 268 -4.19 -11.17 11.53
N ARG A 269 -3.45 -12.00 10.80
CA ARG A 269 -3.85 -12.48 9.46
C ARG A 269 -5.14 -13.32 9.49
N LEU A 270 -5.39 -14.06 10.55
CA LEU A 270 -6.63 -14.82 10.74
C LEU A 270 -7.79 -13.91 11.14
N ARG A 271 -7.51 -12.91 12.01
CA ARG A 271 -8.50 -11.95 12.50
C ARG A 271 -8.91 -10.95 11.44
N TRP A 272 -7.98 -10.49 10.62
CA TRP A 272 -8.14 -9.48 9.59
C TRP A 272 -7.74 -10.02 8.21
N PRO A 273 -8.49 -11.00 7.68
CA PRO A 273 -8.15 -11.58 6.38
C PRO A 273 -8.29 -10.54 5.27
N VAL A 274 -7.25 -10.40 4.48
CA VAL A 274 -7.33 -9.60 3.26
C VAL A 274 -8.27 -10.31 2.29
N TYR A 275 -9.32 -9.62 1.86
CA TYR A 275 -10.27 -10.19 0.92
C TYR A 275 -9.57 -10.56 -0.39
N ARG A 276 -9.60 -11.84 -0.71
CA ARG A 276 -9.17 -12.37 -2.00
C ARG A 276 -10.38 -12.97 -2.68
N GLN A 277 -10.68 -12.50 -3.87
CA GLN A 277 -11.72 -13.14 -4.66
C GLN A 277 -11.26 -14.57 -4.99
N LYS A 278 -12.08 -15.56 -4.63
CA LYS A 278 -11.83 -16.94 -5.08
C LYS A 278 -11.90 -16.93 -6.60
N ARG A 279 -10.78 -17.21 -7.26
CA ARG A 279 -10.80 -17.51 -8.69
C ARG A 279 -11.76 -18.67 -8.87
N ARG A 280 -12.76 -18.51 -9.69
CA ARG A 280 -13.48 -19.67 -10.21
C ARG A 280 -12.44 -20.53 -10.93
N PRO A 281 -12.31 -21.83 -10.62
CA PRO A 281 -11.45 -22.68 -11.42
C PRO A 281 -11.95 -22.48 -12.87
N ASP A 282 -11.02 -22.16 -13.78
CA ASP A 282 -11.31 -22.26 -15.20
C ASP A 282 -11.75 -23.70 -15.42
N ILE A 283 -13.06 -23.90 -15.54
CA ILE A 283 -13.59 -25.16 -16.01
C ILE A 283 -13.21 -25.15 -17.48
N LEU A 284 -12.05 -25.73 -17.77
CA LEU A 284 -11.71 -26.14 -19.11
C LEU A 284 -12.74 -27.19 -19.47
N VAL A 285 -13.87 -26.76 -20.04
CA VAL A 285 -14.76 -27.66 -20.74
C VAL A 285 -13.96 -28.07 -21.98
N ILE A 286 -13.15 -29.08 -21.83
CA ILE A 286 -12.66 -29.85 -22.97
C ILE A 286 -13.93 -30.44 -23.55
N GLY A 287 -14.55 -29.71 -24.48
CA GLY A 287 -15.62 -30.23 -25.31
C GLY A 287 -15.03 -31.40 -26.02
N ASP A 288 -15.39 -32.58 -25.56
CA ASP A 288 -15.25 -33.77 -26.36
C ASP A 288 -15.91 -33.47 -27.71
N GLY A 289 -15.12 -33.55 -28.78
CA GLY A 289 -15.56 -33.15 -30.13
C GLY A 289 -16.69 -34.01 -30.68
N GLY A 290 -17.73 -34.21 -29.89
CA GLY A 290 -18.99 -34.75 -30.33
C GLY A 290 -19.68 -33.73 -31.22
N THR A 291 -19.65 -33.97 -32.51
CA THR A 291 -20.51 -33.35 -33.51
C THR A 291 -21.97 -33.70 -33.21
N ASP A 292 -22.57 -32.97 -32.26
CA ASP A 292 -24.04 -33.00 -32.16
C ASP A 292 -24.62 -32.18 -33.31
N ALA A 293 -25.01 -32.94 -34.36
CA ALA A 293 -25.87 -32.48 -35.43
C ALA A 293 -27.30 -32.24 -34.91
N GLY A 294 -27.46 -31.45 -33.87
CA GLY A 294 -28.72 -31.03 -33.30
C GLY A 294 -28.64 -29.56 -32.96
N GLY A 295 -29.17 -28.72 -33.81
CA GLY A 295 -29.14 -27.23 -33.77
C GLY A 295 -29.88 -26.64 -32.59
N ASN A 296 -29.32 -26.78 -31.40
CA ASN A 296 -29.66 -25.95 -30.24
C ASN A 296 -28.60 -24.84 -30.10
N ALA A 297 -28.98 -23.64 -30.50
CA ALA A 297 -28.20 -22.46 -30.19
C ALA A 297 -27.91 -22.41 -28.69
N PRO A 298 -26.67 -22.05 -28.28
CA PRO A 298 -26.35 -21.90 -26.86
C PRO A 298 -27.28 -20.86 -26.22
N PRO A 299 -27.56 -20.95 -24.90
CA PRO A 299 -28.59 -20.16 -24.21
C PRO A 299 -28.27 -18.66 -24.06
N TRP A 300 -27.44 -18.11 -24.93
CA TRP A 300 -27.03 -16.70 -24.96
C TRP A 300 -27.85 -15.81 -25.90
N GLY A 301 -28.93 -16.36 -26.42
CA GLY A 301 -29.80 -15.68 -27.42
C GLY A 301 -30.95 -14.91 -26.80
N ALA A 302 -30.76 -14.13 -25.75
CA ALA A 302 -31.77 -13.20 -25.26
C ALA A 302 -31.12 -12.02 -24.53
N LEU A 303 -30.40 -11.19 -25.29
CA LEU A 303 -30.15 -9.81 -24.91
C LEU A 303 -30.57 -8.97 -26.15
N GLU A 304 -31.88 -8.85 -26.37
CA GLU A 304 -32.47 -7.73 -27.06
C GLU A 304 -32.69 -6.55 -26.12
#